data_604d369fbe99b6b6946bdc753717ad56
#
_entry.id   604d369fbe99b6b6946bdc753717ad56
#
_cell.length_a   1.000
_cell.length_b   1.000
_cell.length_c   1.000
_cell.angle_alpha   90.00
_cell.angle_beta   90.00
_cell.angle_gamma   90.00
#
_symmetry.space_group_name_H-M   'P 1'
#
loop_
_entity.id
_entity.type
_entity.pdbx_description
1 polymer ?
#
loop_
_entity_poly.entity_id
_entity_poly.type
_entity_poly.pdbx_seq_one_letter_code
_entity_poly.pdbx_strand_id
1 'polypeptide(L)'
;MDGAAVAKIGKHTFKFLKGVKEDHVLAIPEDRICTTILEMLNVEGIVLEPAGALALDALKDIQTKIKGKKVVCVSSGGNFDFERLPEVKERAQRFSGVKKYFILRMPQRPGALKEFLSLLGSDDDISRFEYLKKSARNFGTVLLGIETSSPENFSSLSERLEKAGMSIRDITDDETMVDLII
;
A
#
# COMPACT_ATOMS: atom_id res chain seq x y z
N MET A 1 -0.51 8.12 -12.28
CA MET A 1 0.24 9.40 -12.04
C MET A 1 0.18 10.28 -13.28
N ASP A 2 -0.84 11.11 -13.39
CA ASP A 2 -1.15 11.80 -14.64
C ASP A 2 -0.07 12.85 -15.03
N GLY A 3 0.49 13.57 -14.07
CA GLY A 3 1.49 14.62 -14.32
C GLY A 3 2.87 14.14 -14.78
N ALA A 4 3.21 12.86 -14.58
CA ALA A 4 4.50 12.28 -14.94
C ALA A 4 4.39 11.08 -15.90
N ALA A 5 3.18 10.63 -16.23
CA ALA A 5 2.90 9.47 -17.07
C ALA A 5 2.51 9.90 -18.49
N VAL A 6 3.38 10.60 -19.19
CA VAL A 6 3.12 11.04 -20.57
C VAL A 6 3.55 9.99 -21.58
N ALA A 7 2.64 9.60 -22.46
CA ALA A 7 2.89 8.59 -23.49
C ALA A 7 3.92 9.06 -24.56
N LYS A 8 4.08 10.36 -24.74
CA LYS A 8 4.99 10.94 -25.75
C LYS A 8 5.62 12.22 -25.26
N ILE A 9 6.95 12.22 -25.18
CA ILE A 9 7.75 13.41 -24.82
C ILE A 9 7.68 14.43 -25.95
N GLY A 10 7.54 15.73 -25.60
CA GLY A 10 7.53 16.83 -26.56
C GLY A 10 8.89 17.00 -27.27
N LYS A 11 8.84 17.36 -28.56
CA LYS A 11 10.05 17.53 -29.38
C LYS A 11 11.07 18.54 -28.82
N HIS A 12 10.58 19.60 -28.18
CA HIS A 12 11.43 20.64 -27.57
C HIS A 12 12.10 20.16 -26.30
N THR A 13 11.34 19.56 -25.39
CA THR A 13 11.85 19.05 -24.09
C THR A 13 12.82 17.89 -24.31
N PHE A 14 12.56 16.99 -25.26
CA PHE A 14 13.44 15.87 -25.58
C PHE A 14 14.85 16.31 -26.00
N LYS A 15 15.00 17.48 -26.67
CA LYS A 15 16.31 17.99 -27.05
C LYS A 15 17.24 18.18 -25.85
N PHE A 16 16.70 18.57 -24.70
CA PHE A 16 17.47 18.79 -23.47
C PHE A 16 17.72 17.48 -22.72
N LEU A 17 16.78 16.52 -22.80
CA LEU A 17 16.88 15.24 -22.09
C LEU A 17 17.73 14.22 -22.86
N LYS A 18 17.89 14.37 -24.17
CA LYS A 18 18.60 13.42 -25.05
C LYS A 18 20.03 13.07 -24.58
N GLY A 19 20.69 13.99 -23.87
CA GLY A 19 22.05 13.80 -23.36
C GLY A 19 22.13 13.29 -21.91
N VAL A 20 21.01 13.08 -21.24
CA VAL A 20 20.98 12.56 -19.88
C VAL A 20 21.38 11.09 -19.91
N LYS A 21 22.37 10.73 -19.09
CA LYS A 21 22.81 9.33 -18.97
C LYS A 21 21.78 8.53 -18.22
N GLU A 22 21.64 7.24 -18.56
CA GLU A 22 20.66 6.33 -17.97
C GLU A 22 20.83 6.19 -16.45
N ASP A 23 22.05 6.20 -15.95
CA ASP A 23 22.38 6.14 -14.52
C ASP A 23 21.96 7.39 -13.72
N HIS A 24 21.55 8.44 -14.42
CA HIS A 24 20.96 9.66 -13.83
C HIS A 24 19.42 9.67 -13.86
N VAL A 25 18.80 8.60 -14.35
CA VAL A 25 17.34 8.44 -14.42
C VAL A 25 16.91 7.38 -13.44
N LEU A 26 15.99 7.71 -12.52
CA LEU A 26 15.47 6.79 -11.53
C LEU A 26 14.00 6.49 -11.82
N ALA A 27 13.67 5.21 -11.88
CA ALA A 27 12.28 4.76 -11.90
C ALA A 27 11.79 4.57 -10.46
N ILE A 28 10.75 5.30 -10.09
CA ILE A 28 10.23 5.30 -8.71
C ILE A 28 8.95 4.46 -8.64
N PRO A 29 8.84 3.50 -7.70
CA PRO A 29 7.63 2.72 -7.52
C PRO A 29 6.44 3.61 -7.12
N GLU A 30 5.32 3.46 -7.83
CA GLU A 30 4.16 4.34 -7.65
C GLU A 30 3.55 4.25 -6.24
N ASP A 31 3.45 3.05 -5.68
CA ASP A 31 2.89 2.86 -4.33
C ASP A 31 3.80 3.43 -3.24
N ARG A 32 5.13 3.42 -3.44
CA ARG A 32 6.08 4.06 -2.53
C ARG A 32 5.92 5.57 -2.49
N ILE A 33 5.57 6.20 -3.61
CA ILE A 33 5.30 7.64 -3.66
C ILE A 33 4.14 8.00 -2.74
N CYS A 34 3.14 7.13 -2.60
CA CYS A 34 2.02 7.34 -1.69
C CYS A 34 2.49 7.49 -0.23
N THR A 35 3.52 6.74 0.20
CA THR A 35 4.09 6.92 1.54
C THR A 35 4.73 8.29 1.70
N THR A 36 5.45 8.77 0.70
CA THR A 36 6.10 10.09 0.71
C THR A 36 5.07 11.22 0.71
N ILE A 37 3.98 11.11 -0.05
CA ILE A 37 2.88 12.09 -0.02
C ILE A 37 2.29 12.21 1.39
N LEU A 38 2.00 11.08 2.04
CA LEU A 38 1.44 11.07 3.41
C LEU A 38 2.44 11.60 4.43
N GLU A 39 3.72 11.27 4.31
CA GLU A 39 4.78 11.78 5.18
C GLU A 39 4.88 13.30 5.07
N MET A 40 4.93 13.84 3.85
CA MET A 40 4.97 15.29 3.62
C MET A 40 3.71 15.99 4.14
N LEU A 41 2.54 15.39 3.95
CA LEU A 41 1.28 15.94 4.44
C LEU A 41 1.21 15.94 5.97
N ASN A 42 1.52 14.81 6.61
CA ASN A 42 1.26 14.61 8.04
C ASN A 42 2.38 15.17 8.94
N VAL A 43 3.63 15.17 8.45
CA VAL A 43 4.79 15.60 9.24
C VAL A 43 5.16 17.04 8.92
N GLU A 44 5.24 17.37 7.63
CA GLU A 44 5.71 18.68 7.17
C GLU A 44 4.57 19.67 6.87
N GLY A 45 3.33 19.22 6.81
CA GLY A 45 2.18 20.04 6.44
C GLY A 45 2.20 20.49 4.96
N ILE A 46 2.92 19.77 4.11
CA ILE A 46 3.10 20.10 2.69
C ILE A 46 2.26 19.17 1.84
N VAL A 47 1.37 19.77 1.03
CA VAL A 47 0.55 19.04 0.06
C VAL A 47 1.31 18.87 -1.24
N LEU A 48 1.51 17.63 -1.67
CA LEU A 48 2.15 17.28 -2.94
C LEU A 48 1.24 16.38 -3.77
N GLU A 49 1.16 16.66 -5.05
CA GLU A 49 0.64 15.66 -6.01
C GLU A 49 1.69 14.56 -6.26
N PRO A 50 1.32 13.40 -6.82
CA PRO A 50 2.27 12.30 -7.04
C PRO A 50 3.51 12.71 -7.85
N ALA A 51 3.35 13.54 -8.89
CA ALA A 51 4.48 14.05 -9.68
C ALA A 51 5.40 14.96 -8.84
N GLY A 52 4.83 15.77 -7.93
CA GLY A 52 5.57 16.64 -7.02
C GLY A 52 6.41 15.91 -6.00
N ALA A 53 5.98 14.71 -5.59
CA ALA A 53 6.67 13.89 -4.60
C ALA A 53 7.85 13.07 -5.17
N LEU A 54 7.95 12.91 -6.50
CA LEU A 54 8.95 12.06 -7.16
C LEU A 54 10.39 12.39 -6.75
N ALA A 55 10.77 13.66 -6.76
CA ALA A 55 12.14 14.06 -6.44
C ALA A 55 12.50 13.80 -4.98
N LEU A 56 11.53 13.91 -4.07
CA LEU A 56 11.73 13.61 -2.64
C LEU A 56 11.82 12.11 -2.41
N ASP A 57 10.93 11.33 -3.03
CA ASP A 57 10.94 9.88 -2.89
C ASP A 57 12.22 9.26 -3.47
N ALA A 58 12.76 9.81 -4.56
CA ALA A 58 14.01 9.38 -5.18
C ALA A 58 15.22 9.45 -4.23
N LEU A 59 15.19 10.30 -3.20
CA LEU A 59 16.28 10.39 -2.21
C LEU A 59 16.47 9.07 -1.46
N LYS A 60 15.42 8.27 -1.31
CA LYS A 60 15.48 6.95 -0.66
C LYS A 60 16.42 5.99 -1.41
N ASP A 61 16.52 6.11 -2.74
CA ASP A 61 17.33 5.23 -3.58
C ASP A 61 18.80 5.67 -3.67
N ILE A 62 19.08 6.92 -3.33
CA ILE A 62 20.44 7.50 -3.47
C ILE A 62 21.04 7.95 -2.16
N GLN A 63 20.51 7.53 -1.02
CA GLN A 63 20.94 7.97 0.32
C GLN A 63 22.46 7.89 0.52
N THR A 64 23.09 6.80 0.09
CA THR A 64 24.55 6.62 0.21
C THR A 64 25.35 7.61 -0.62
N LYS A 65 24.83 7.96 -1.83
CA LYS A 65 25.49 8.89 -2.76
C LYS A 65 25.40 10.35 -2.28
N ILE A 66 24.37 10.69 -1.51
CA ILE A 66 24.10 12.07 -1.06
C ILE A 66 24.51 12.33 0.39
N LYS A 67 24.98 11.32 1.11
CA LYS A 67 25.39 11.45 2.52
C LYS A 67 26.42 12.57 2.68
N GLY A 68 26.13 13.53 3.58
CA GLY A 68 26.98 14.68 3.84
C GLY A 68 26.96 15.78 2.76
N LYS A 69 26.09 15.66 1.75
CA LYS A 69 25.95 16.68 0.68
C LYS A 69 24.74 17.58 0.94
N LYS A 70 24.77 18.78 0.39
CA LYS A 70 23.60 19.64 0.26
C LYS A 70 22.85 19.23 -1.00
N VAL A 71 21.59 18.85 -0.85
CA VAL A 71 20.73 18.39 -1.94
C VAL A 71 19.57 19.34 -2.10
N VAL A 72 19.24 19.69 -3.34
CA VAL A 72 18.07 20.49 -3.69
C VAL A 72 17.14 19.60 -4.51
N CYS A 73 15.91 19.43 -4.03
CA CYS A 73 14.85 18.73 -4.75
C CYS A 73 13.88 19.75 -5.35
N VAL A 74 13.56 19.57 -6.62
CA VAL A 74 12.50 20.36 -7.27
C VAL A 74 11.18 19.64 -7.07
N SER A 75 10.33 20.18 -6.22
CA SER A 75 8.94 19.73 -6.08
C SER A 75 8.09 20.46 -7.12
N SER A 76 7.61 19.72 -8.13
CA SER A 76 7.04 20.33 -9.33
C SER A 76 5.54 20.60 -9.25
N GLY A 77 4.82 20.08 -8.24
CA GLY A 77 3.39 20.28 -8.15
C GLY A 77 2.76 19.94 -6.81
N GLY A 78 1.71 20.70 -6.48
CA GLY A 78 0.90 20.53 -5.27
C GLY A 78 -0.61 20.49 -5.57
N ASN A 79 -1.01 20.32 -6.84
CA ASN A 79 -2.42 20.24 -7.23
C ASN A 79 -2.99 18.85 -6.93
N PHE A 80 -3.04 18.51 -5.64
CA PHE A 80 -3.50 17.22 -5.17
C PHE A 80 -5.03 17.18 -5.11
N ASP A 81 -5.60 16.15 -5.71
CA ASP A 81 -7.02 15.83 -5.60
C ASP A 81 -7.28 15.12 -4.27
N PHE A 82 -7.88 15.81 -3.32
CA PHE A 82 -8.16 15.28 -1.98
C PHE A 82 -9.19 14.15 -1.98
N GLU A 83 -10.01 14.01 -3.01
CA GLU A 83 -10.93 12.87 -3.14
C GLU A 83 -10.15 11.55 -3.29
N ARG A 84 -8.91 11.62 -3.79
CA ARG A 84 -8.01 10.47 -3.91
C ARG A 84 -7.19 10.15 -2.66
N LEU A 85 -7.31 10.92 -1.59
CA LEU A 85 -6.54 10.68 -0.36
C LEU A 85 -6.77 9.29 0.25
N PRO A 86 -8.02 8.74 0.26
CA PRO A 86 -8.23 7.36 0.71
C PRO A 86 -7.48 6.31 -0.12
N GLU A 87 -7.43 6.47 -1.45
CA GLU A 87 -6.65 5.61 -2.35
C GLU A 87 -5.15 5.69 -2.04
N VAL A 88 -4.62 6.91 -1.87
CA VAL A 88 -3.22 7.12 -1.52
C VAL A 88 -2.86 6.47 -0.18
N LYS A 89 -3.75 6.59 0.83
CA LYS A 89 -3.58 5.94 2.13
C LYS A 89 -3.55 4.42 1.99
N GLU A 90 -4.51 3.88 1.25
CA GLU A 90 -4.63 2.45 0.98
C GLU A 90 -3.35 1.88 0.35
N ARG A 91 -2.88 2.51 -0.73
CA ARG A 91 -1.66 2.10 -1.44
C ARG A 91 -0.41 2.20 -0.56
N ALA A 92 -0.30 3.28 0.23
CA ALA A 92 0.82 3.47 1.17
C ALA A 92 0.84 2.38 2.26
N GLN A 93 -0.31 2.04 2.84
CA GLN A 93 -0.41 1.03 3.89
C GLN A 93 -0.09 -0.38 3.36
N ARG A 94 -0.56 -0.71 2.15
CA ARG A 94 -0.22 -1.98 1.48
C ARG A 94 1.27 -2.05 1.15
N PHE A 95 1.83 -1.00 0.57
CA PHE A 95 3.26 -0.93 0.26
C PHE A 95 4.14 -1.06 1.52
N SER A 96 3.73 -0.44 2.61
CA SER A 96 4.43 -0.54 3.90
C SER A 96 4.19 -1.88 4.61
N GLY A 97 3.33 -2.74 4.07
CA GLY A 97 3.02 -4.05 4.63
C GLY A 97 2.18 -4.01 5.91
N VAL A 98 1.60 -2.85 6.28
CA VAL A 98 0.77 -2.70 7.48
C VAL A 98 -0.72 -2.90 7.22
N LYS A 99 -1.10 -3.14 5.97
CA LYS A 99 -2.45 -3.52 5.57
C LYS A 99 -2.41 -4.67 4.60
N LYS A 100 -3.22 -5.69 4.88
CA LYS A 100 -3.33 -6.88 4.04
C LYS A 100 -4.76 -7.34 3.88
N TYR A 101 -5.01 -8.03 2.77
CA TYR A 101 -6.27 -8.67 2.45
C TYR A 101 -6.12 -10.17 2.38
N PHE A 102 -7.14 -10.86 2.89
CA PHE A 102 -7.11 -12.31 3.02
C PHE A 102 -8.44 -12.94 2.63
N ILE A 103 -8.35 -14.15 2.10
CA ILE A 103 -9.47 -15.09 2.10
C ILE A 103 -9.31 -16.00 3.31
N LEU A 104 -10.21 -15.85 4.29
CA LEU A 104 -10.26 -16.69 5.48
C LEU A 104 -11.33 -17.75 5.32
N ARG A 105 -10.99 -19.01 5.59
CA ARG A 105 -11.94 -20.12 5.71
C ARG A 105 -12.22 -20.38 7.17
N MET A 106 -13.42 -20.04 7.61
CA MET A 106 -13.86 -20.12 8.99
C MET A 106 -14.89 -21.26 9.14
N PRO A 107 -14.84 -22.08 10.22
CA PRO A 107 -15.83 -23.11 10.48
C PRO A 107 -17.24 -22.53 10.59
N GLN A 108 -18.25 -23.17 9.97
CA GLN A 108 -19.64 -22.74 10.05
C GLN A 108 -20.34 -23.35 11.30
N ARG A 109 -19.93 -22.91 12.48
CA ARG A 109 -20.52 -23.30 13.76
C ARG A 109 -20.79 -22.09 14.66
N PRO A 110 -21.72 -22.18 15.61
CA PRO A 110 -21.90 -21.13 16.62
C PRO A 110 -20.57 -20.84 17.34
N GLY A 111 -20.30 -19.58 17.57
CA GLY A 111 -19.10 -19.11 18.28
C GLY A 111 -17.85 -18.96 17.42
N ALA A 112 -17.81 -19.43 16.16
CA ALA A 112 -16.61 -19.33 15.31
C ALA A 112 -16.14 -17.89 15.07
N LEU A 113 -17.05 -16.94 14.89
CA LEU A 113 -16.71 -15.53 14.75
C LEU A 113 -16.12 -14.97 16.05
N LYS A 114 -16.68 -15.33 17.21
CA LYS A 114 -16.14 -14.89 18.51
C LYS A 114 -14.73 -15.44 18.72
N GLU A 115 -14.50 -16.70 18.34
CA GLU A 115 -13.17 -17.31 18.38
C GLU A 115 -12.20 -16.57 17.46
N PHE A 116 -12.58 -16.30 16.21
CA PHE A 116 -11.77 -15.52 15.28
C PHE A 116 -11.37 -14.15 15.87
N LEU A 117 -12.35 -13.40 16.40
CA LEU A 117 -12.07 -12.09 16.99
C LEU A 117 -11.12 -12.17 18.20
N SER A 118 -11.15 -13.27 18.97
CA SER A 118 -10.22 -13.47 20.10
C SER A 118 -8.78 -13.78 19.68
N LEU A 119 -8.57 -14.13 18.40
CA LEU A 119 -7.23 -14.39 17.85
C LEU A 119 -6.55 -13.15 17.30
N LEU A 120 -7.27 -12.04 17.13
CA LEU A 120 -6.68 -10.77 16.74
C LEU A 120 -5.77 -10.23 17.84
N GLY A 121 -4.69 -9.58 17.45
CA GLY A 121 -3.83 -8.84 18.36
C GLY A 121 -4.45 -7.50 18.79
N SER A 122 -3.86 -6.87 19.80
CA SER A 122 -4.32 -5.55 20.28
C SER A 122 -4.20 -4.43 19.23
N ASP A 123 -3.31 -4.61 18.28
CA ASP A 123 -2.99 -3.62 17.25
C ASP A 123 -3.62 -3.97 15.89
N ASP A 124 -4.34 -5.11 15.82
CA ASP A 124 -5.00 -5.55 14.60
C ASP A 124 -6.39 -4.90 14.51
N ASP A 125 -6.63 -4.12 13.45
CA ASP A 125 -7.92 -3.50 13.16
C ASP A 125 -8.53 -4.11 11.89
N ILE A 126 -9.82 -4.40 11.93
CA ILE A 126 -10.55 -4.96 10.80
C ILE A 126 -11.03 -3.82 9.90
N SER A 127 -10.38 -3.64 8.77
CA SER A 127 -10.78 -2.64 7.76
C SER A 127 -11.84 -3.16 6.79
N ARG A 128 -11.97 -4.50 6.64
CA ARG A 128 -13.00 -5.15 5.82
C ARG A 128 -13.36 -6.52 6.37
N PHE A 129 -14.66 -6.84 6.42
CA PHE A 129 -15.15 -8.15 6.83
C PHE A 129 -16.44 -8.51 6.08
N GLU A 130 -16.31 -9.40 5.10
CA GLU A 130 -17.45 -9.90 4.33
C GLU A 130 -17.57 -11.40 4.47
N TYR A 131 -18.59 -11.85 5.18
CA TYR A 131 -18.83 -13.25 5.46
C TYR A 131 -19.93 -13.84 4.58
N LEU A 132 -19.57 -14.79 3.75
CA LEU A 132 -20.49 -15.54 2.91
C LEU A 132 -20.73 -16.93 3.50
N LYS A 133 -21.88 -17.10 4.13
CA LYS A 133 -22.35 -18.40 4.60
C LYS A 133 -23.01 -19.19 3.47
N LYS A 134 -22.45 -20.34 3.11
CA LYS A 134 -23.03 -21.28 2.12
C LYS A 134 -23.66 -22.46 2.82
N SER A 135 -24.96 -22.70 2.58
CA SER A 135 -25.85 -23.60 3.34
C SER A 135 -25.48 -25.09 3.36
N ALA A 136 -24.51 -25.55 2.58
CA ALA A 136 -24.14 -26.98 2.47
C ALA A 136 -22.67 -27.28 2.75
N ARG A 137 -21.94 -26.40 3.43
CA ARG A 137 -20.49 -26.57 3.66
C ARG A 137 -20.13 -26.39 5.13
N ASN A 138 -19.12 -27.13 5.56
CA ASN A 138 -18.59 -27.04 6.93
C ASN A 138 -17.81 -25.73 7.18
N PHE A 139 -17.43 -25.02 6.12
CA PHE A 139 -16.66 -23.77 6.18
C PHE A 139 -17.33 -22.66 5.39
N GLY A 140 -17.35 -21.48 5.95
CA GLY A 140 -17.68 -20.22 5.28
C GLY A 140 -16.43 -19.53 4.77
N THR A 141 -16.60 -18.69 3.76
CA THR A 141 -15.52 -17.86 3.22
C THR A 141 -15.72 -16.43 3.72
N VAL A 142 -14.66 -15.83 4.21
CA VAL A 142 -14.63 -14.45 4.65
C VAL A 142 -13.60 -13.71 3.80
N LEU A 143 -14.01 -12.58 3.20
CA LEU A 143 -13.10 -11.59 2.70
C LEU A 143 -12.72 -10.67 3.86
N LEU A 144 -11.43 -10.64 4.19
CA LEU A 144 -10.91 -10.00 5.38
C LEU A 144 -9.84 -8.98 5.00
N GLY A 145 -10.00 -7.72 5.41
CA GLY A 145 -8.95 -6.70 5.39
C GLY A 145 -8.53 -6.39 6.83
N ILE A 146 -7.23 -6.39 7.08
CA ILE A 146 -6.66 -6.08 8.39
C ILE A 146 -5.60 -5.01 8.24
N GLU A 147 -5.67 -4.01 9.12
CA GLU A 147 -4.63 -3.02 9.36
C GLU A 147 -3.94 -3.34 10.69
N THR A 148 -2.64 -3.09 10.77
CA THR A 148 -1.87 -3.32 11.98
C THR A 148 -0.73 -2.29 12.12
N SER A 149 -0.11 -2.21 13.30
CA SER A 149 1.00 -1.27 13.55
C SER A 149 2.34 -1.75 12.98
N SER A 150 2.49 -3.07 12.72
CA SER A 150 3.75 -3.67 12.24
C SER A 150 3.49 -4.86 11.32
N PRO A 151 4.22 -4.99 10.19
CA PRO A 151 4.06 -6.11 9.25
C PRO A 151 4.27 -7.50 9.89
N GLU A 152 5.10 -7.59 10.94
CA GLU A 152 5.42 -8.82 11.65
C GLU A 152 4.19 -9.43 12.35
N ASN A 153 3.20 -8.59 12.70
CA ASN A 153 1.96 -9.03 13.35
C ASN A 153 1.19 -10.02 12.47
N PHE A 154 1.26 -9.90 11.15
CA PHE A 154 0.57 -10.81 10.22
C PHE A 154 1.08 -12.24 10.30
N SER A 155 2.39 -12.44 10.49
CA SER A 155 2.95 -13.79 10.66
C SER A 155 2.40 -14.44 11.92
N SER A 156 2.38 -13.72 13.03
CA SER A 156 1.83 -14.18 14.30
C SER A 156 0.33 -14.44 14.22
N LEU A 157 -0.42 -13.61 13.49
CA LEU A 157 -1.85 -13.80 13.26
C LEU A 157 -2.12 -15.08 12.45
N SER A 158 -1.38 -15.29 11.37
CA SER A 158 -1.53 -16.49 10.53
C SER A 158 -1.32 -17.76 11.35
N GLU A 159 -0.28 -17.81 12.19
CA GLU A 159 -0.03 -18.96 13.06
C GLU A 159 -1.16 -19.21 14.06
N ARG A 160 -1.72 -18.16 14.67
CA ARG A 160 -2.86 -18.27 15.60
C ARG A 160 -4.09 -18.83 14.92
N LEU A 161 -4.40 -18.35 13.70
CA LEU A 161 -5.53 -18.79 12.91
C LEU A 161 -5.40 -20.26 12.49
N GLU A 162 -4.23 -20.68 12.01
CA GLU A 162 -3.96 -22.06 11.62
C GLU A 162 -4.09 -23.01 12.80
N LYS A 163 -3.56 -22.66 13.97
CA LYS A 163 -3.71 -23.47 15.21
C LYS A 163 -5.17 -23.63 15.64
N ALA A 164 -6.03 -22.64 15.31
CA ALA A 164 -7.48 -22.70 15.56
C ALA A 164 -8.27 -23.44 14.45
N GLY A 165 -7.59 -24.05 13.47
CA GLY A 165 -8.22 -24.76 12.35
C GLY A 165 -8.88 -23.83 11.32
N MET A 166 -8.49 -22.56 11.28
CA MET A 166 -8.90 -21.58 10.29
C MET A 166 -7.78 -21.43 9.25
N SER A 167 -8.09 -21.63 7.97
CA SER A 167 -7.09 -21.42 6.91
C SER A 167 -7.20 -20.02 6.35
N ILE A 168 -6.06 -19.36 6.18
CA ILE A 168 -5.93 -18.00 5.66
C ILE A 168 -5.07 -18.01 4.39
N ARG A 169 -5.51 -17.25 3.38
CA ARG A 169 -4.75 -17.04 2.13
C ARG A 169 -4.58 -15.54 1.93
N ASP A 170 -3.35 -15.07 1.88
CA ASP A 170 -3.01 -13.69 1.51
C ASP A 170 -3.35 -13.46 0.03
N ILE A 171 -4.10 -12.41 -0.26
CA ILE A 171 -4.51 -11.98 -1.60
C ILE A 171 -4.14 -10.52 -1.86
N THR A 172 -3.29 -9.94 -1.02
CA THR A 172 -2.92 -8.51 -1.07
C THR A 172 -2.30 -8.12 -2.41
N ASP A 173 -1.53 -9.02 -3.02
CA ASP A 173 -0.84 -8.80 -4.30
C ASP A 173 -1.54 -9.50 -5.49
N ASP A 174 -2.74 -10.04 -5.30
CA ASP A 174 -3.55 -10.62 -6.38
C ASP A 174 -4.31 -9.50 -7.08
N GLU A 175 -3.77 -9.00 -8.20
CA GLU A 175 -4.31 -7.86 -8.95
C GLU A 175 -5.80 -8.02 -9.26
N THR A 176 -6.22 -9.22 -9.69
CA THR A 176 -7.63 -9.49 -10.02
C THR A 176 -8.54 -9.35 -8.81
N MET A 177 -8.08 -9.84 -7.66
CA MET A 177 -8.84 -9.75 -6.42
C MET A 177 -8.85 -8.33 -5.87
N VAL A 178 -7.73 -7.63 -5.96
CA VAL A 178 -7.60 -6.25 -5.51
C VAL A 178 -8.54 -5.32 -6.26
N ASP A 179 -8.61 -5.41 -7.58
CA ASP A 179 -9.53 -4.60 -8.43
C ASP A 179 -11.01 -4.85 -8.11
N LEU A 180 -11.35 -6.02 -7.54
CA LEU A 180 -12.72 -6.32 -7.10
C LEU A 180 -13.02 -5.84 -5.67
N ILE A 181 -11.99 -5.55 -4.91
CA ILE A 181 -12.09 -5.25 -3.47
C ILE A 181 -11.97 -3.75 -3.20
N ILE A 182 -11.11 -3.07 -3.94
CA ILE A 182 -10.75 -1.66 -3.77
C ILE A 182 -11.30 -0.83 -4.91
#